data_9e69ea2d105469e58c92900aa4fc1967
#
_entry.id   9e69ea2d105469e58c92900aa4fc1967
#
_cell.length_a   1.000
_cell.length_b   1.000
_cell.length_c   1.000
_cell.angle_alpha   90.00
_cell.angle_beta   90.00
_cell.angle_gamma   90.00
#
_symmetry.space_group_name_H-M   'P 1'
#
loop_
_entity.id
_entity.type
_entity.pdbx_description
1 polymer ?
#
loop_
_entity_poly.entity_id
_entity_poly.type
_entity_poly.pdbx_seq_one_letter_code
_entity_poly.pdbx_strand_id
1 'polypeptide(L)'
;KTRILKAAPEQWHPYRRDPDTLARDWAVPGTPGLEHRIGGLEKDKLTGNVSYVPENHEYMTKIRAEKIKRVQDYIPELATEFAGKGSLLVVGWGGTYGSLHTAVKQLHEEGHEDIGLAHFNYLNPLPRNTEAVLDRFDRLLVCELNSGQFASILRARFSGREFLQFNKVQGLPFGNEELITKFKPYLT
;
A
#
# COMPACT_ATOMS: atom_id res chain seq x y z
N LYS A 1 11.35 12.25 9.70
CA LYS A 1 12.47 12.46 8.73
C LYS A 1 13.70 11.69 9.23
N THR A 2 14.36 10.95 8.35
CA THR A 2 15.62 10.26 8.66
C THR A 2 16.72 11.30 8.96
N ARG A 3 17.47 11.11 10.04
CA ARG A 3 18.62 11.94 10.35
C ARG A 3 19.76 11.63 9.38
N ILE A 4 20.30 12.65 8.75
CA ILE A 4 21.45 12.53 7.84
C ILE A 4 22.72 12.86 8.62
N LEU A 5 23.66 11.92 8.66
CA LEU A 5 24.94 12.08 9.32
C LEU A 5 26.03 12.49 8.33
N LYS A 6 26.63 13.65 8.57
CA LYS A 6 27.80 14.17 7.82
C LYS A 6 29.09 14.16 8.65
N ALA A 7 29.02 13.60 9.86
CA ALA A 7 30.13 13.35 10.75
C ALA A 7 29.78 12.18 11.67
N ALA A 8 30.78 11.40 12.09
CA ALA A 8 30.57 10.28 12.99
C ALA A 8 30.24 10.79 14.42
N PRO A 9 29.11 10.42 15.02
CA PRO A 9 28.88 10.64 16.44
C PRO A 9 29.81 9.75 17.29
N GLU A 10 30.08 10.16 18.51
CA GLU A 10 31.00 9.44 19.44
C GLU A 10 30.64 7.96 19.66
N GLN A 11 29.34 7.63 19.62
CA GLN A 11 28.85 6.24 19.75
C GLN A 11 27.93 5.91 18.57
N TRP A 12 28.47 5.91 17.36
CA TRP A 12 27.69 5.54 16.19
C TRP A 12 27.62 4.02 16.00
N HIS A 13 26.38 3.58 15.71
CA HIS A 13 26.10 2.21 15.31
C HIS A 13 25.23 2.21 14.05
N PRO A 14 25.65 1.56 12.96
CA PRO A 14 24.99 1.65 11.65
C PRO A 14 23.56 1.09 11.63
N TYR A 15 23.22 0.21 12.57
CA TYR A 15 21.90 -0.41 12.65
C TYR A 15 21.08 0.07 13.85
N ARG A 16 21.57 1.02 14.64
CA ARG A 16 20.75 1.70 15.65
C ARG A 16 19.55 2.36 14.96
N ARG A 17 18.39 2.15 15.53
CA ARG A 17 17.12 2.68 15.01
C ARG A 17 16.58 3.76 15.92
N ASP A 18 15.96 4.74 15.30
CA ASP A 18 15.12 5.70 15.99
C ASP A 18 13.94 4.98 16.65
N PRO A 19 13.62 5.21 17.93
CA PRO A 19 12.59 4.45 18.65
C PRO A 19 11.17 4.68 18.11
N ASP A 20 10.90 5.85 17.54
CA ASP A 20 9.57 6.22 17.08
C ASP A 20 9.31 5.74 15.65
N THR A 21 10.25 5.98 14.75
CA THR A 21 10.10 5.69 13.32
C THR A 21 10.71 4.36 12.90
N LEU A 22 11.56 3.76 13.74
CA LEU A 22 12.39 2.59 13.45
C LEU A 22 13.32 2.79 12.23
N ALA A 23 13.48 4.03 11.79
CA ALA A 23 14.44 4.38 10.75
C ALA A 23 15.87 4.35 11.30
N ARG A 24 16.81 3.97 10.46
CA ARG A 24 18.24 4.13 10.75
C ARG A 24 18.70 5.52 10.34
N ASP A 25 19.73 6.02 10.98
CA ASP A 25 20.45 7.19 10.49
C ASP A 25 21.03 6.91 9.10
N TRP A 26 21.01 7.90 8.24
CA TRP A 26 21.64 7.82 6.93
C TRP A 26 23.07 8.34 7.02
N ALA A 27 24.02 7.44 7.00
CA ALA A 27 25.43 7.77 6.85
C ALA A 27 25.72 8.21 5.41
N VAL A 28 26.23 9.42 5.24
CA VAL A 28 26.64 9.90 3.92
C VAL A 28 27.88 9.13 3.46
N PRO A 29 27.87 8.47 2.30
CA PRO A 29 29.03 7.74 1.80
C PRO A 29 30.27 8.63 1.74
N GLY A 30 31.44 8.05 2.14
CA GLY A 30 32.72 8.77 2.20
C GLY A 30 32.93 9.60 3.47
N THR A 31 31.99 9.63 4.41
CA THR A 31 32.18 10.31 5.70
C THR A 31 33.08 9.45 6.59
N PRO A 32 34.25 9.95 7.02
CA PRO A 32 35.17 9.22 7.90
C PRO A 32 34.48 8.81 9.22
N GLY A 33 34.71 7.56 9.66
CA GLY A 33 34.14 6.97 10.87
C GLY A 33 32.69 6.50 10.73
N LEU A 34 32.08 6.59 9.52
CA LEU A 34 30.77 6.05 9.21
C LEU A 34 30.82 4.84 8.28
N GLU A 35 31.99 4.28 8.08
CA GLU A 35 32.21 3.08 7.27
C GLU A 35 31.47 1.89 7.90
N HIS A 36 30.69 1.16 7.11
CA HIS A 36 29.98 -0.03 7.58
C HIS A 36 29.64 -0.96 6.42
N ARG A 37 29.34 -2.20 6.74
CA ARG A 37 28.96 -3.19 5.75
C ARG A 37 27.61 -2.85 5.11
N ILE A 38 27.59 -2.86 3.77
CA ILE A 38 26.40 -2.80 2.94
C ILE A 38 26.38 -4.07 2.08
N GLY A 39 25.28 -4.77 2.03
CA GLY A 39 25.12 -6.00 1.23
C GLY A 39 23.90 -6.79 1.65
N GLY A 40 23.60 -7.87 0.91
CA GLY A 40 22.37 -8.63 1.03
C GLY A 40 22.28 -9.58 2.23
N LEU A 41 23.40 -9.89 2.89
CA LEU A 41 23.39 -10.79 4.03
C LEU A 41 22.74 -10.14 5.27
N GLU A 42 22.15 -10.96 6.14
CA GLU A 42 21.57 -10.50 7.40
C GLU A 42 22.64 -9.83 8.27
N LYS A 43 22.27 -8.76 8.92
CA LYS A 43 23.15 -7.95 9.76
C LYS A 43 22.73 -8.04 11.23
N ASP A 44 23.73 -7.96 12.10
CA ASP A 44 23.49 -7.74 13.51
C ASP A 44 22.69 -6.44 13.74
N LYS A 45 21.74 -6.49 14.66
CA LYS A 45 20.76 -5.43 14.95
C LYS A 45 21.35 -4.08 15.39
N LEU A 46 22.64 -4.04 15.72
CA LEU A 46 23.32 -2.83 16.20
C LEU A 46 24.57 -2.53 15.41
N THR A 47 25.48 -3.49 15.31
CA THR A 47 26.84 -3.30 14.73
C THR A 47 26.84 -3.31 13.21
N GLY A 48 25.83 -3.93 12.58
CA GLY A 48 25.81 -4.10 11.14
C GLY A 48 26.76 -5.15 10.60
N ASN A 49 27.42 -5.93 11.45
CA ASN A 49 28.21 -7.09 11.04
C ASN A 49 27.30 -8.20 10.53
N VAL A 50 27.82 -9.05 9.67
CA VAL A 50 27.07 -10.25 9.23
C VAL A 50 26.74 -11.11 10.44
N SER A 51 25.50 -11.56 10.54
CA SER A 51 25.01 -12.36 11.65
C SER A 51 24.23 -13.57 11.13
N TYR A 52 24.54 -14.73 11.68
CA TYR A 52 23.83 -16.00 11.48
C TYR A 52 23.07 -16.45 12.74
N VAL A 53 22.95 -15.55 13.73
CA VAL A 53 22.26 -15.82 14.99
C VAL A 53 20.75 -15.86 14.75
N PRO A 54 20.04 -16.96 15.06
CA PRO A 54 18.60 -17.12 14.79
C PRO A 54 17.74 -16.04 15.45
N GLU A 55 18.03 -15.68 16.69
CA GLU A 55 17.29 -14.67 17.47
C GLU A 55 17.48 -13.27 16.85
N ASN A 56 18.64 -12.98 16.30
CA ASN A 56 18.88 -11.74 15.56
C ASN A 56 18.07 -11.70 14.26
N HIS A 57 17.99 -12.82 13.55
CA HIS A 57 17.19 -12.92 12.32
C HIS A 57 15.70 -12.69 12.61
N GLU A 58 15.18 -13.33 13.64
CA GLU A 58 13.78 -13.12 14.06
C GLU A 58 13.51 -11.66 14.43
N TYR A 59 14.39 -11.07 15.25
CA TYR A 59 14.29 -9.66 15.63
C TYR A 59 14.32 -8.74 14.39
N MET A 60 15.26 -8.94 13.48
CA MET A 60 15.42 -8.12 12.29
C MET A 60 14.23 -8.25 11.33
N THR A 61 13.62 -9.41 11.26
CA THR A 61 12.38 -9.64 10.49
C THR A 61 11.21 -8.88 11.10
N LYS A 62 11.00 -9.02 12.42
CA LYS A 62 9.93 -8.32 13.15
C LYS A 62 10.06 -6.80 13.08
N ILE A 63 11.28 -6.26 13.28
CA ILE A 63 11.50 -4.81 13.29
C ILE A 63 11.32 -4.19 11.89
N ARG A 64 11.67 -4.91 10.82
CA ARG A 64 11.39 -4.47 9.44
C ARG A 64 9.91 -4.42 9.14
N ALA A 65 9.16 -5.43 9.56
CA ALA A 65 7.71 -5.46 9.41
C ALA A 65 7.04 -4.33 10.20
N GLU A 66 7.45 -4.13 11.46
CA GLU A 66 6.92 -3.05 12.31
C GLU A 66 7.23 -1.65 11.74
N LYS A 67 8.44 -1.45 11.20
CA LYS A 67 8.81 -0.19 10.54
C LYS A 67 7.85 0.14 9.38
N ILE A 68 7.53 -0.84 8.54
CA ILE A 68 6.60 -0.65 7.42
C ILE A 68 5.19 -0.36 7.96
N LYS A 69 4.74 -1.11 8.99
CA LYS A 69 3.45 -0.88 9.62
C LYS A 69 3.29 0.56 10.15
N ARG A 70 4.32 1.13 10.78
CA ARG A 70 4.29 2.51 11.29
C ARG A 70 4.18 3.58 10.20
N VAL A 71 4.52 3.26 8.94
CA VAL A 71 4.31 4.19 7.81
C VAL A 71 2.83 4.54 7.66
N GLN A 72 1.93 3.67 8.12
CA GLN A 72 0.49 3.93 8.10
C GLN A 72 0.09 5.23 8.83
N ASP A 73 0.88 5.69 9.80
CA ASP A 73 0.64 6.92 10.55
C ASP A 73 0.94 8.20 9.77
N TYR A 74 1.62 8.06 8.63
CA TYR A 74 2.13 9.16 7.81
C TYR A 74 1.52 9.22 6.41
N ILE A 75 0.73 8.23 6.02
CA ILE A 75 0.02 8.23 4.75
C ILE A 75 -1.40 8.79 4.92
N PRO A 76 -1.95 9.45 3.88
CA PRO A 76 -3.30 9.98 3.95
C PRO A 76 -4.34 8.86 4.07
N GLU A 77 -5.51 9.22 4.55
CA GLU A 77 -6.68 8.37 4.52
C GLU A 77 -7.11 8.07 3.07
N LEU A 78 -7.74 6.90 2.89
CA LEU A 78 -8.37 6.54 1.63
C LEU A 78 -9.62 7.41 1.43
N ALA A 79 -9.63 8.16 0.35
CA ALA A 79 -10.80 8.92 -0.09
C ALA A 79 -11.64 8.09 -1.07
N THR A 80 -12.93 8.38 -1.11
CA THR A 80 -13.84 7.93 -2.17
C THR A 80 -14.22 9.12 -3.04
N GLU A 81 -14.35 8.88 -4.34
CA GLU A 81 -14.86 9.85 -5.29
C GLU A 81 -16.27 9.45 -5.71
N PHE A 82 -17.09 10.42 -6.11
CA PHE A 82 -18.51 10.31 -6.50
C PHE A 82 -19.39 9.98 -5.29
N ALA A 83 -19.61 8.70 -4.95
CA ALA A 83 -20.36 8.33 -3.77
C ALA A 83 -19.47 8.07 -2.55
N GLY A 84 -19.92 8.50 -1.37
CA GLY A 84 -19.30 8.17 -0.08
C GLY A 84 -19.82 6.85 0.51
N LYS A 85 -20.94 6.33 0.01
CA LYS A 85 -21.61 5.07 0.36
C LYS A 85 -22.54 4.66 -0.79
N GLY A 86 -22.90 3.39 -0.90
CA GLY A 86 -23.85 2.98 -1.94
C GLY A 86 -23.79 1.50 -2.29
N SER A 87 -24.33 1.16 -3.46
CA SER A 87 -24.45 -0.22 -3.93
C SER A 87 -23.12 -0.81 -4.42
N LEU A 88 -22.25 0.03 -5.00
CA LEU A 88 -20.99 -0.44 -5.60
C LEU A 88 -19.81 0.48 -5.27
N LEU A 89 -18.75 -0.09 -4.71
CA LEU A 89 -17.43 0.52 -4.67
C LEU A 89 -16.53 -0.11 -5.73
N VAL A 90 -16.13 0.69 -6.70
CA VAL A 90 -15.06 0.32 -7.65
C VAL A 90 -13.73 0.58 -6.97
N VAL A 91 -12.90 -0.44 -6.91
CA VAL A 91 -11.58 -0.38 -6.29
C VAL A 91 -10.51 -0.53 -7.35
N GLY A 92 -9.58 0.43 -7.39
CA GLY A 92 -8.44 0.41 -8.31
C GLY A 92 -7.15 0.86 -7.66
N TRP A 93 -6.04 0.71 -8.38
CA TRP A 93 -4.73 1.17 -7.98
C TRP A 93 -3.80 1.36 -9.18
N GLY A 94 -2.70 2.10 -8.98
CA GLY A 94 -1.69 2.29 -10.02
C GLY A 94 -2.25 2.94 -11.29
N GLY A 95 -1.94 2.40 -12.45
CA GLY A 95 -2.32 2.95 -13.77
C GLY A 95 -3.81 2.82 -14.14
N THR A 96 -4.67 2.26 -13.27
CA THR A 96 -6.10 2.06 -13.59
C THR A 96 -6.95 3.30 -13.37
N TYR A 97 -6.45 4.32 -12.66
CA TYR A 97 -7.23 5.48 -12.21
C TYR A 97 -8.04 6.13 -13.31
N GLY A 98 -7.40 6.56 -14.40
CA GLY A 98 -8.08 7.33 -15.45
C GLY A 98 -9.24 6.59 -16.10
N SER A 99 -9.07 5.30 -16.40
CA SER A 99 -10.13 4.47 -16.98
C SER A 99 -11.31 4.29 -15.99
N LEU A 100 -11.00 3.95 -14.74
CA LEU A 100 -12.03 3.74 -13.71
C LEU A 100 -12.79 5.03 -13.39
N HIS A 101 -12.06 6.14 -13.24
CA HIS A 101 -12.65 7.45 -12.98
C HIS A 101 -13.62 7.86 -14.11
N THR A 102 -13.21 7.69 -15.38
CA THR A 102 -14.06 8.06 -16.53
C THR A 102 -15.35 7.25 -16.55
N ALA A 103 -15.26 5.93 -16.34
CA ALA A 103 -16.43 5.06 -16.35
C ALA A 103 -17.40 5.34 -15.18
N VAL A 104 -16.87 5.52 -13.96
CA VAL A 104 -17.68 5.85 -12.79
C VAL A 104 -18.32 7.22 -12.94
N LYS A 105 -17.56 8.22 -13.43
CA LYS A 105 -18.08 9.56 -13.72
C LYS A 105 -19.26 9.52 -14.69
N GLN A 106 -19.13 8.79 -15.79
CA GLN A 106 -20.20 8.67 -16.78
C GLN A 106 -21.46 8.04 -16.16
N LEU A 107 -21.32 6.95 -15.40
CA LEU A 107 -22.46 6.33 -14.73
C LEU A 107 -23.13 7.26 -13.71
N HIS A 108 -22.32 8.04 -12.99
CA HIS A 108 -22.86 9.04 -12.07
C HIS A 108 -23.64 10.14 -12.79
N GLU A 109 -23.16 10.61 -13.95
CA GLU A 109 -23.86 11.56 -14.83
C GLU A 109 -25.14 10.96 -15.47
N GLU A 110 -25.18 9.63 -15.64
CA GLU A 110 -26.38 8.88 -16.08
C GLU A 110 -27.42 8.68 -14.95
N GLY A 111 -27.14 9.15 -13.72
CA GLY A 111 -28.04 9.12 -12.58
C GLY A 111 -27.78 8.00 -11.55
N HIS A 112 -26.71 7.23 -11.69
CA HIS A 112 -26.30 6.23 -10.69
C HIS A 112 -25.47 6.89 -9.58
N GLU A 113 -26.15 7.53 -8.61
CA GLU A 113 -25.48 8.30 -7.53
C GLU A 113 -24.88 7.43 -6.42
N ASP A 114 -25.09 6.12 -6.46
CA ASP A 114 -24.71 5.14 -5.45
C ASP A 114 -23.46 4.31 -5.81
N ILE A 115 -22.75 4.71 -6.89
CA ILE A 115 -21.44 4.16 -7.28
C ILE A 115 -20.29 5.05 -6.80
N GLY A 116 -19.32 4.46 -6.09
CA GLY A 116 -18.11 5.14 -5.64
C GLY A 116 -16.85 4.56 -6.26
N LEU A 117 -15.79 5.38 -6.29
CA LEU A 117 -14.44 4.96 -6.68
C LEU A 117 -13.48 5.15 -5.51
N ALA A 118 -12.77 4.08 -5.13
CA ALA A 118 -11.62 4.13 -4.23
C ALA A 118 -10.34 3.76 -4.98
N HIS A 119 -9.44 4.72 -5.15
CA HIS A 119 -8.16 4.49 -5.80
C HIS A 119 -7.03 4.45 -4.78
N PHE A 120 -6.34 3.31 -4.68
CA PHE A 120 -5.28 3.09 -3.71
C PHE A 120 -3.93 3.55 -4.24
N ASN A 121 -3.33 4.53 -3.58
CA ASN A 121 -1.95 4.96 -3.81
C ASN A 121 -0.95 4.21 -2.90
N TYR A 122 -1.44 3.60 -1.82
CA TYR A 122 -0.64 2.87 -0.83
C TYR A 122 -1.25 1.48 -0.63
N LEU A 123 -0.47 0.44 -0.93
CA LEU A 123 -0.92 -0.95 -0.87
C LEU A 123 -0.34 -1.71 0.34
N ASN A 124 0.81 -1.28 0.84
CA ASN A 124 1.42 -1.85 2.05
C ASN A 124 2.31 -0.80 2.75
N PRO A 125 1.87 -0.27 3.90
CA PRO A 125 0.59 -0.54 4.54
C PRO A 125 -0.59 0.08 3.79
N LEU A 126 -1.79 -0.46 4.00
CA LEU A 126 -3.04 0.17 3.56
C LEU A 126 -3.35 1.40 4.44
N PRO A 127 -4.09 2.41 3.93
CA PRO A 127 -4.62 3.50 4.74
C PRO A 127 -5.43 3.00 5.94
N ARG A 128 -5.38 3.71 7.07
CA ARG A 128 -6.01 3.28 8.33
C ARG A 128 -7.53 3.11 8.24
N ASN A 129 -8.18 3.96 7.47
CA ASN A 129 -9.62 3.97 7.29
C ASN A 129 -10.13 3.00 6.23
N THR A 130 -9.27 2.16 5.64
CA THR A 130 -9.65 1.26 4.54
C THR A 130 -10.89 0.43 4.89
N GLU A 131 -10.91 -0.21 6.06
CA GLU A 131 -12.04 -1.02 6.50
C GLU A 131 -13.34 -0.22 6.57
N ALA A 132 -13.31 0.95 7.19
CA ALA A 132 -14.45 1.83 7.31
C ALA A 132 -14.96 2.37 5.95
N VAL A 133 -14.10 2.48 4.94
CA VAL A 133 -14.50 2.83 3.57
C VAL A 133 -15.20 1.64 2.91
N LEU A 134 -14.64 0.44 3.02
CA LEU A 134 -15.22 -0.78 2.44
C LEU A 134 -16.64 -1.06 3.00
N ASP A 135 -16.85 -0.80 4.30
CA ASP A 135 -18.13 -1.05 4.99
C ASP A 135 -19.30 -0.13 4.57
N ARG A 136 -19.02 0.89 3.79
CA ARG A 136 -20.06 1.81 3.32
C ARG A 136 -20.77 1.35 2.04
N PHE A 137 -20.30 0.25 1.44
CA PHE A 137 -20.80 -0.22 0.16
C PHE A 137 -21.23 -1.69 0.23
N ASP A 138 -22.32 -2.01 -0.46
CA ASP A 138 -22.88 -3.36 -0.47
C ASP A 138 -21.99 -4.34 -1.25
N ARG A 139 -21.35 -3.84 -2.32
CA ARG A 139 -20.49 -4.64 -3.21
C ARG A 139 -19.17 -3.95 -3.44
N LEU A 140 -18.10 -4.75 -3.48
CA LEU A 140 -16.74 -4.30 -3.67
C LEU A 140 -16.17 -4.95 -4.93
N LEU A 141 -15.91 -4.18 -5.99
CA LEU A 141 -15.39 -4.67 -7.25
C LEU A 141 -13.95 -4.17 -7.48
N VAL A 142 -13.00 -5.07 -7.39
CA VAL A 142 -11.57 -4.76 -7.62
C VAL A 142 -11.24 -4.93 -9.09
N CYS A 143 -10.78 -3.85 -9.73
CA CYS A 143 -10.42 -3.80 -11.14
C CYS A 143 -8.90 -3.72 -11.29
N GLU A 144 -8.29 -4.76 -11.89
CA GLU A 144 -6.85 -4.89 -11.97
C GLU A 144 -6.37 -5.29 -13.38
N LEU A 145 -5.27 -4.69 -13.81
CA LEU A 145 -4.57 -5.09 -15.06
C LEU A 145 -3.57 -6.24 -14.79
N ASN A 146 -3.97 -7.17 -13.94
CA ASN A 146 -3.22 -8.35 -13.55
C ASN A 146 -4.20 -9.48 -13.13
N SER A 147 -3.69 -10.56 -12.56
CA SER A 147 -4.47 -11.75 -12.17
C SER A 147 -5.18 -11.63 -10.79
N GLY A 148 -5.37 -10.44 -10.23
CA GLY A 148 -6.10 -10.23 -8.97
C GLY A 148 -5.19 -10.21 -7.73
N GLN A 149 -3.98 -9.68 -7.85
CA GLN A 149 -3.01 -9.64 -6.75
C GLN A 149 -3.49 -8.75 -5.60
N PHE A 150 -4.04 -7.58 -5.90
CA PHE A 150 -4.53 -6.68 -4.85
C PHE A 150 -5.83 -7.20 -4.22
N ALA A 151 -6.73 -7.77 -5.01
CA ALA A 151 -7.92 -8.44 -4.49
C ALA A 151 -7.56 -9.57 -3.50
N SER A 152 -6.47 -10.31 -3.77
CA SER A 152 -5.97 -11.34 -2.86
C SER A 152 -5.45 -10.75 -1.54
N ILE A 153 -4.77 -9.61 -1.59
CA ILE A 153 -4.31 -8.88 -0.40
C ILE A 153 -5.51 -8.40 0.43
N LEU A 154 -6.52 -7.82 -0.22
CA LEU A 154 -7.73 -7.34 0.45
C LEU A 154 -8.49 -8.49 1.12
N ARG A 155 -8.66 -9.63 0.46
CA ARG A 155 -9.28 -10.84 1.05
C ARG A 155 -8.52 -11.36 2.26
N ALA A 156 -7.20 -11.39 2.19
CA ALA A 156 -6.36 -11.84 3.31
C ALA A 156 -6.47 -10.89 4.52
N ARG A 157 -6.69 -9.60 4.29
CA ARG A 157 -6.81 -8.59 5.36
C ARG A 157 -8.21 -8.45 5.92
N PHE A 158 -9.23 -8.63 5.08
CA PHE A 158 -10.65 -8.39 5.38
C PHE A 158 -11.48 -9.63 5.06
N SER A 159 -11.17 -10.74 5.75
CA SER A 159 -11.68 -12.09 5.45
C SER A 159 -13.20 -12.26 5.58
N GLY A 160 -13.90 -11.31 6.22
CA GLY A 160 -15.36 -11.32 6.33
C GLY A 160 -16.11 -10.69 5.15
N ARG A 161 -15.41 -10.23 4.09
CA ARG A 161 -16.00 -9.51 2.95
C ARG A 161 -15.77 -10.24 1.64
N GLU A 162 -16.78 -10.17 0.78
CA GLU A 162 -16.65 -10.60 -0.60
C GLU A 162 -16.02 -9.51 -1.45
N PHE A 163 -14.99 -9.87 -2.22
CA PHE A 163 -14.37 -9.00 -3.23
C PHE A 163 -14.59 -9.61 -4.61
N LEU A 164 -15.50 -8.99 -5.35
CA LEU A 164 -15.67 -9.24 -6.78
C LEU A 164 -14.42 -8.79 -7.53
N GLN A 165 -14.18 -9.38 -8.69
CA GLN A 165 -13.00 -9.04 -9.48
C GLN A 165 -13.33 -8.78 -10.94
N PHE A 166 -12.63 -7.82 -11.52
CA PHE A 166 -12.52 -7.64 -12.95
C PHE A 166 -11.04 -7.53 -13.33
N ASN A 167 -10.49 -8.61 -13.82
CA ASN A 167 -9.07 -8.74 -14.15
C ASN A 167 -8.87 -8.73 -15.66
N LYS A 168 -7.87 -7.96 -16.15
CA LYS A 168 -7.51 -7.89 -17.56
C LYS A 168 -5.99 -8.03 -17.71
N VAL A 169 -5.55 -9.08 -18.41
CA VAL A 169 -4.12 -9.36 -18.63
C VAL A 169 -3.86 -9.39 -20.14
N GLN A 170 -3.89 -8.22 -20.77
CA GLN A 170 -3.77 -8.11 -22.24
C GLN A 170 -2.72 -7.07 -22.68
N GLY A 171 -2.04 -6.41 -21.72
CA GLY A 171 -1.13 -5.31 -22.05
C GLY A 171 -1.84 -4.04 -22.53
N LEU A 172 -3.17 -3.96 -22.34
CA LEU A 172 -4.01 -2.83 -22.72
C LEU A 172 -4.75 -2.30 -21.48
N PRO A 173 -5.02 -0.97 -21.39
CA PRO A 173 -5.87 -0.40 -20.37
C PRO A 173 -7.31 -0.93 -20.47
N PHE A 174 -8.11 -0.70 -19.45
CA PHE A 174 -9.55 -0.90 -19.51
C PHE A 174 -10.19 0.07 -20.50
N GLY A 175 -11.08 -0.43 -21.36
CA GLY A 175 -11.96 0.38 -22.19
C GLY A 175 -13.14 0.92 -21.36
N ASN A 176 -13.66 2.10 -21.73
CA ASN A 176 -14.77 2.72 -20.99
C ASN A 176 -16.06 1.87 -21.06
N GLU A 177 -16.46 1.46 -22.27
CA GLU A 177 -17.65 0.62 -22.47
C GLU A 177 -17.54 -0.76 -21.79
N GLU A 178 -16.31 -1.32 -21.76
CA GLU A 178 -15.99 -2.56 -21.07
C GLU A 178 -16.27 -2.43 -19.56
N LEU A 179 -15.87 -1.31 -18.95
CA LEU A 179 -16.09 -1.01 -17.53
C LEU A 179 -17.55 -0.75 -17.22
N ILE A 180 -18.22 0.07 -18.02
CA ILE A 180 -19.65 0.38 -17.85
C ILE A 180 -20.49 -0.90 -17.92
N THR A 181 -20.25 -1.74 -18.92
CA THR A 181 -20.93 -3.03 -19.06
C THR A 181 -20.70 -3.92 -17.83
N LYS A 182 -19.50 -3.86 -17.25
CA LYS A 182 -19.15 -4.64 -16.05
C LYS A 182 -19.78 -4.10 -14.78
N PHE A 183 -19.97 -2.79 -14.67
CA PHE A 183 -20.49 -2.14 -13.44
C PHE A 183 -22.03 -2.18 -13.37
N LYS A 184 -22.73 -1.96 -14.48
CA LYS A 184 -24.21 -1.87 -14.55
C LYS A 184 -24.95 -2.99 -13.81
N PRO A 185 -24.58 -4.29 -13.88
CA PRO A 185 -25.27 -5.36 -13.15
C PRO A 185 -25.24 -5.24 -11.62
N TYR A 186 -24.39 -4.40 -11.06
CA TYR A 186 -24.23 -4.20 -9.62
C TYR A 186 -24.86 -2.90 -9.10
N LEU A 187 -25.41 -2.08 -9.99
CA LEU A 187 -26.07 -0.82 -9.65
C LEU A 187 -27.55 -1.04 -9.39
N THR A 188 -28.16 -0.18 -8.60
CA THR A 188 -29.60 -0.20 -8.27
C THR A 188 -30.35 0.90 -9.00
#